data_433b12c4a4e995298eec0f729b93b7ec
#
_entry.id   433b12c4a4e995298eec0f729b93b7ec
#
_cell.length_a   1.000
_cell.length_b   1.000
_cell.length_c   1.000
_cell.angle_alpha   90.00
_cell.angle_beta   90.00
_cell.angle_gamma   90.00
#
_symmetry.space_group_name_H-M   'P 1'
#
loop_
_entity.id
_entity.type
_entity.pdbx_description
1 polymer ?
#
loop_
_entity_poly.entity_id
_entity_poly.type
_entity_poly.pdbx_seq_one_letter_code
_entity_poly.pdbx_strand_id
1 'polypeptide(L)'
;MSVKKISISFFLLFAVTMLFAQDLPDGYGNVHLGMSLDEAKQELLKNPDFGYSGDRDVSLLPGDARILIETNSSGNRGSSFLKQCWFQFYNEELYIITININTEKTDYYSLFTTLCNKYGQPQSLDPQKAVWKSDEITMQLEKPLSVKYIANETFDMLKTAATIEKSWEEKNQQSFLEEF
;
A
#
# COMPACT_ATOMS: atom_id res chain seq x y z
N MET A 1 47.38 39.88 43.48
CA MET A 1 47.25 38.52 42.92
C MET A 1 45.85 38.38 42.34
N SER A 2 45.73 38.40 41.02
CA SER A 2 44.43 38.41 40.32
C SER A 2 44.11 36.98 39.89
N VAL A 3 43.02 36.42 40.44
CA VAL A 3 42.55 35.07 40.08
C VAL A 3 41.68 35.22 38.82
N LYS A 4 42.18 34.73 37.67
CA LYS A 4 41.41 34.63 36.42
C LYS A 4 40.36 33.54 36.57
N LYS A 5 39.11 33.92 36.52
CA LYS A 5 37.96 32.97 36.39
C LYS A 5 37.96 32.43 34.97
N ILE A 6 38.28 31.12 34.82
CA ILE A 6 38.13 30.39 33.58
C ILE A 6 36.64 29.97 33.51
N SER A 7 35.91 30.62 32.62
CA SER A 7 34.55 30.26 32.28
C SER A 7 34.58 29.13 31.24
N ILE A 8 34.35 27.91 31.69
CA ILE A 8 34.17 26.77 30.82
C ILE A 8 32.76 26.84 30.25
N SER A 9 32.63 27.35 29.03
CA SER A 9 31.41 27.32 28.25
C SER A 9 31.21 25.91 27.75
N PHE A 10 30.35 25.12 28.40
CA PHE A 10 29.97 23.79 27.99
C PHE A 10 28.97 23.95 26.82
N PHE A 11 29.50 23.94 25.59
CA PHE A 11 28.71 23.92 24.36
C PHE A 11 28.11 22.52 24.21
N LEU A 12 26.89 22.34 24.72
CA LEU A 12 26.12 21.12 24.55
C LEU A 12 25.72 21.03 23.09
N LEU A 13 26.52 20.32 22.30
CA LEU A 13 26.24 19.98 20.91
C LEU A 13 25.07 19.01 20.91
N PHE A 14 23.85 19.54 20.81
CA PHE A 14 22.64 18.76 20.62
C PHE A 14 22.68 18.23 19.18
N ALA A 15 23.29 17.08 18.98
CA ALA A 15 23.23 16.33 17.73
C ALA A 15 21.80 15.84 17.57
N VAL A 16 20.95 16.65 16.93
CA VAL A 16 19.65 16.20 16.42
C VAL A 16 19.97 15.19 15.32
N THR A 17 19.99 13.93 15.66
CA THR A 17 19.96 12.85 14.67
C THR A 17 18.59 12.93 14.01
N MET A 18 18.51 13.63 12.88
CA MET A 18 17.38 13.49 11.97
C MET A 18 17.38 12.03 11.53
N LEU A 19 16.53 11.22 12.14
CA LEU A 19 16.14 9.95 11.54
C LEU A 19 15.38 10.30 10.26
N PHE A 20 16.10 10.32 9.15
CA PHE A 20 15.48 10.30 7.84
C PHE A 20 14.79 8.95 7.72
N ALA A 21 13.50 8.87 8.06
CA ALA A 21 12.69 7.79 7.58
C ALA A 21 12.74 7.85 6.05
N GLN A 22 13.05 6.73 5.41
CA GLN A 22 12.99 6.63 3.96
C GLN A 22 11.55 6.92 3.53
N ASP A 23 11.37 7.65 2.42
CA ASP A 23 10.04 7.87 1.86
C ASP A 23 9.32 6.54 1.65
N LEU A 24 8.00 6.54 1.87
CA LEU A 24 7.22 5.33 1.67
C LEU A 24 7.31 4.87 0.22
N PRO A 25 7.45 3.56 -0.03
CA PRO A 25 7.51 3.04 -1.38
C PRO A 25 6.12 3.16 -2.03
N ASP A 26 6.12 3.50 -3.30
CA ASP A 26 4.94 3.61 -4.14
C ASP A 26 4.55 2.28 -4.81
N GLY A 27 5.22 1.17 -4.46
CA GLY A 27 4.94 -0.13 -5.05
C GLY A 27 5.87 -1.25 -4.62
N TYR A 28 5.89 -2.32 -5.42
CA TYR A 28 6.71 -3.51 -5.19
C TYR A 28 7.48 -3.92 -6.44
N GLY A 29 8.81 -4.03 -6.29
CA GLY A 29 9.70 -4.32 -7.42
C GLY A 29 9.69 -3.20 -8.44
N ASN A 30 9.30 -3.51 -9.67
CA ASN A 30 9.17 -2.52 -10.75
C ASN A 30 7.72 -2.12 -11.03
N VAL A 31 6.77 -2.52 -10.19
CA VAL A 31 5.35 -2.15 -10.33
C VAL A 31 5.00 -1.09 -9.32
N HIS A 32 4.63 0.10 -9.80
CA HIS A 32 4.42 1.30 -9.00
C HIS A 32 3.02 1.87 -9.18
N LEU A 33 2.48 2.49 -8.14
CA LEU A 33 1.24 3.27 -8.23
C LEU A 33 1.39 4.35 -9.31
N GLY A 34 0.29 4.69 -9.99
CA GLY A 34 0.28 5.63 -11.10
C GLY A 34 0.67 5.05 -12.46
N MET A 35 1.16 3.81 -12.53
CA MET A 35 1.42 3.15 -13.82
C MET A 35 0.13 2.95 -14.61
N SER A 36 0.22 3.13 -15.92
CA SER A 36 -0.84 2.73 -16.84
C SER A 36 -1.02 1.21 -16.87
N LEU A 37 -2.19 0.77 -17.32
CA LEU A 37 -2.49 -0.66 -17.45
C LEU A 37 -1.44 -1.41 -18.30
N ASP A 38 -1.02 -0.80 -19.41
CA ASP A 38 -0.05 -1.43 -20.33
C ASP A 38 1.36 -1.48 -19.74
N GLU A 39 1.81 -0.43 -19.06
CA GLU A 39 3.09 -0.42 -18.35
C GLU A 39 3.12 -1.49 -17.26
N ALA A 40 2.08 -1.56 -16.43
CA ALA A 40 2.00 -2.57 -15.38
C ALA A 40 2.01 -4.01 -15.95
N LYS A 41 1.26 -4.27 -17.03
CA LYS A 41 1.30 -5.57 -17.73
C LYS A 41 2.71 -5.94 -18.18
N GLN A 42 3.46 -5.00 -18.74
CA GLN A 42 4.83 -5.24 -19.18
C GLN A 42 5.78 -5.54 -18.02
N GLU A 43 5.67 -4.80 -16.90
CA GLU A 43 6.51 -5.06 -15.73
C GLU A 43 6.16 -6.39 -15.04
N LEU A 44 4.89 -6.76 -15.00
CA LEU A 44 4.44 -8.06 -14.48
C LEU A 44 4.97 -9.23 -15.33
N LEU A 45 5.03 -9.09 -16.66
CA LEU A 45 5.59 -10.10 -17.57
C LEU A 45 7.11 -10.28 -17.39
N LYS A 46 7.84 -9.22 -17.05
CA LYS A 46 9.29 -9.28 -16.84
C LYS A 46 9.67 -10.01 -15.54
N ASN A 47 8.79 -10.03 -14.56
CA ASN A 47 9.06 -10.67 -13.27
C ASN A 47 8.24 -11.96 -13.10
N PRO A 48 8.86 -13.13 -13.27
CA PRO A 48 8.17 -14.43 -13.19
C PRO A 48 7.61 -14.72 -11.78
N ASP A 49 8.08 -14.03 -10.75
CA ASP A 49 7.58 -14.24 -9.37
C ASP A 49 6.11 -13.88 -9.22
N PHE A 50 5.59 -12.97 -10.05
CA PHE A 50 4.16 -12.64 -10.05
C PHE A 50 3.29 -13.76 -10.65
N GLY A 51 3.84 -14.59 -11.54
CA GLY A 51 3.06 -15.61 -12.24
C GLY A 51 1.98 -15.04 -13.15
N TYR A 52 2.21 -13.83 -13.69
CA TYR A 52 1.29 -13.18 -14.62
C TYR A 52 1.25 -13.89 -15.96
N SER A 53 0.05 -14.20 -16.46
CA SER A 53 -0.21 -14.98 -17.68
C SER A 53 -0.89 -14.18 -18.80
N GLY A 54 -0.80 -12.86 -18.74
CA GLY A 54 -1.35 -11.95 -19.74
C GLY A 54 -2.84 -11.66 -19.54
N ASP A 55 -3.57 -11.49 -20.64
CA ASP A 55 -4.96 -11.03 -20.59
C ASP A 55 -5.95 -11.95 -19.85
N ARG A 56 -5.56 -13.19 -19.57
CA ARG A 56 -6.35 -14.11 -18.76
C ARG A 56 -6.46 -13.67 -17.29
N ASP A 57 -5.50 -12.87 -16.82
CA ASP A 57 -5.44 -12.38 -15.46
C ASP A 57 -6.08 -10.99 -15.31
N VAL A 58 -6.67 -10.47 -16.41
CA VAL A 58 -7.27 -9.14 -16.44
C VAL A 58 -8.79 -9.24 -16.43
N SER A 59 -9.42 -8.61 -15.45
CA SER A 59 -10.87 -8.54 -15.32
C SER A 59 -11.36 -7.10 -15.43
N LEU A 60 -12.31 -6.87 -16.33
CA LEU A 60 -13.07 -5.61 -16.40
C LEU A 60 -14.28 -5.72 -15.48
N LEU A 61 -14.46 -4.74 -14.61
CA LEU A 61 -15.65 -4.67 -13.77
C LEU A 61 -16.78 -4.02 -14.57
N PRO A 62 -17.94 -4.67 -14.72
CA PRO A 62 -19.04 -4.17 -15.57
C PRO A 62 -19.53 -2.79 -15.12
N GLY A 63 -19.66 -1.86 -16.07
CA GLY A 63 -20.20 -0.53 -15.82
C GLY A 63 -19.29 0.43 -15.09
N ASP A 64 -18.01 0.08 -14.92
CA ASP A 64 -17.05 0.85 -14.14
C ASP A 64 -15.73 1.05 -14.91
N ALA A 65 -15.06 2.15 -14.65
CA ALA A 65 -13.69 2.42 -15.11
C ALA A 65 -12.63 1.62 -14.31
N ARG A 66 -13.05 0.60 -13.55
CA ARG A 66 -12.18 -0.23 -12.73
C ARG A 66 -11.74 -1.48 -13.47
N ILE A 67 -10.45 -1.75 -13.40
CA ILE A 67 -9.82 -2.96 -13.93
C ILE A 67 -9.07 -3.64 -12.79
N LEU A 68 -9.13 -4.97 -12.74
CA LEU A 68 -8.38 -5.79 -11.81
C LEU A 68 -7.47 -6.73 -12.59
N ILE A 69 -6.17 -6.71 -12.26
CA ILE A 69 -5.25 -7.80 -12.61
C ILE A 69 -5.08 -8.68 -11.36
N GLU A 70 -5.33 -9.97 -11.53
CA GLU A 70 -5.15 -10.97 -10.50
C GLU A 70 -4.12 -12.00 -10.94
N THR A 71 -2.94 -12.01 -10.30
CA THR A 71 -1.85 -12.92 -10.66
C THR A 71 -1.82 -14.12 -9.74
N ASN A 72 -1.31 -15.24 -10.22
CA ASN A 72 -1.20 -16.46 -9.44
C ASN A 72 0.16 -17.12 -9.62
N SER A 73 1.02 -16.99 -8.62
CA SER A 73 2.35 -17.59 -8.61
C SER A 73 2.36 -19.10 -8.31
N SER A 74 1.20 -19.70 -8.00
CA SER A 74 1.09 -21.13 -7.62
C SER A 74 1.51 -22.09 -8.71
N GLY A 75 1.64 -21.64 -9.97
CA GLY A 75 2.14 -22.40 -11.11
C GLY A 75 3.65 -22.27 -11.34
N ASN A 76 4.32 -21.35 -10.71
CA ASN A 76 5.76 -21.14 -10.83
C ASN A 76 6.53 -22.13 -9.96
N ARG A 77 7.50 -22.80 -10.55
CA ARG A 77 8.29 -23.87 -9.98
C ARG A 77 8.93 -23.47 -8.63
N GLY A 78 8.17 -23.58 -7.55
CA GLY A 78 8.64 -23.98 -6.24
C GLY A 78 9.35 -22.95 -5.37
N SER A 79 9.58 -21.70 -5.77
CA SER A 79 10.42 -20.80 -4.99
C SER A 79 9.80 -19.42 -4.68
N SER A 80 8.60 -19.13 -5.17
CA SER A 80 8.07 -17.79 -5.00
C SER A 80 7.71 -17.48 -3.54
N PHE A 81 8.23 -16.36 -3.05
CA PHE A 81 7.77 -15.74 -1.82
C PHE A 81 6.38 -15.10 -1.98
N LEU A 82 5.93 -14.92 -3.22
CA LEU A 82 4.62 -14.36 -3.53
C LEU A 82 3.60 -15.48 -3.71
N LYS A 83 2.36 -15.16 -3.34
CA LYS A 83 1.15 -15.93 -3.69
C LYS A 83 0.38 -15.16 -4.76
N GLN A 84 -0.91 -15.09 -4.61
CA GLN A 84 -1.81 -14.30 -5.44
C GLN A 84 -1.60 -12.82 -5.16
N CYS A 85 -1.39 -12.01 -6.20
CA CYS A 85 -1.28 -10.57 -6.07
C CYS A 85 -2.40 -9.88 -6.86
N TRP A 86 -2.85 -8.71 -6.38
CA TRP A 86 -3.92 -7.94 -6.99
C TRP A 86 -3.46 -6.54 -7.31
N PHE A 87 -3.76 -6.10 -8.54
CA PHE A 87 -3.44 -4.78 -9.05
C PHE A 87 -4.74 -4.13 -9.52
N GLN A 88 -5.19 -3.08 -8.82
CA GLN A 88 -6.46 -2.43 -9.07
C GLN A 88 -6.22 -1.09 -9.76
N PHE A 89 -6.90 -0.92 -10.89
CA PHE A 89 -6.83 0.28 -11.73
C PHE A 89 -8.15 1.03 -11.69
N TYR A 90 -8.06 2.33 -11.78
CA TYR A 90 -9.17 3.23 -12.02
C TYR A 90 -8.80 4.20 -13.14
N ASN A 91 -9.64 4.32 -14.17
CA ASN A 91 -9.33 5.07 -15.40
C ASN A 91 -7.96 4.66 -15.99
N GLU A 92 -7.68 3.35 -16.02
CA GLU A 92 -6.42 2.76 -16.50
C GLU A 92 -5.17 3.10 -15.68
N GLU A 93 -5.29 3.78 -14.54
CA GLU A 93 -4.20 4.11 -13.64
C GLU A 93 -4.21 3.20 -12.40
N LEU A 94 -3.04 2.64 -12.07
CA LEU A 94 -2.85 1.74 -10.94
C LEU A 94 -2.91 2.49 -9.61
N TYR A 95 -3.94 2.23 -8.79
CA TYR A 95 -4.14 2.93 -7.53
C TYR A 95 -4.08 2.05 -6.27
N ILE A 96 -4.19 0.73 -6.42
CA ILE A 96 -3.94 -0.22 -5.32
C ILE A 96 -3.12 -1.40 -5.82
N ILE A 97 -2.05 -1.71 -5.08
CA ILE A 97 -1.24 -2.93 -5.24
C ILE A 97 -1.38 -3.75 -3.96
N THR A 98 -1.78 -5.02 -4.07
CA THR A 98 -1.82 -5.95 -2.95
C THR A 98 -0.90 -7.13 -3.23
N ILE A 99 0.13 -7.28 -2.42
CA ILE A 99 1.13 -8.34 -2.50
C ILE A 99 0.86 -9.34 -1.39
N ASN A 100 0.31 -10.50 -1.73
CA ASN A 100 0.14 -11.59 -0.79
C ASN A 100 1.41 -12.45 -0.75
N ILE A 101 1.90 -12.67 0.45
CA ILE A 101 3.19 -13.31 0.70
C ILE A 101 2.97 -14.72 1.24
N ASN A 102 3.84 -15.65 0.84
CA ASN A 102 3.78 -17.02 1.28
C ASN A 102 4.24 -17.17 2.73
N THR A 103 3.29 -17.46 3.62
CA THR A 103 3.52 -17.64 5.06
C THR A 103 4.41 -18.85 5.42
N GLU A 104 4.65 -19.76 4.46
CA GLU A 104 5.62 -20.86 4.63
C GLU A 104 7.07 -20.40 4.42
N LYS A 105 7.27 -19.25 3.77
CA LYS A 105 8.58 -18.70 3.41
C LYS A 105 9.03 -17.58 4.34
N THR A 106 8.09 -16.84 4.91
CA THR A 106 8.35 -15.75 5.86
C THR A 106 7.15 -15.52 6.76
N ASP A 107 7.34 -14.81 7.84
CA ASP A 107 6.31 -14.54 8.84
C ASP A 107 6.04 -13.02 8.97
N TYR A 108 4.92 -12.71 9.62
CA TYR A 108 4.47 -11.33 9.84
C TYR A 108 5.50 -10.49 10.62
N TYR A 109 6.10 -11.07 11.68
CA TYR A 109 7.02 -10.33 12.54
C TYR A 109 8.30 -9.95 11.82
N SER A 110 8.87 -10.87 11.03
CA SER A 110 10.07 -10.63 10.23
C SER A 110 9.84 -9.50 9.22
N LEU A 111 8.69 -9.52 8.54
CA LEU A 111 8.35 -8.47 7.59
C LEU A 111 8.05 -7.14 8.31
N PHE A 112 7.28 -7.15 9.39
CA PHE A 112 7.01 -5.97 10.21
C PHE A 112 8.30 -5.28 10.67
N THR A 113 9.23 -6.06 11.23
CA THR A 113 10.52 -5.54 11.69
C THR A 113 11.32 -4.93 10.52
N THR A 114 11.30 -5.57 9.35
CA THR A 114 11.99 -5.07 8.16
C THR A 114 11.39 -3.72 7.72
N LEU A 115 10.06 -3.61 7.68
CA LEU A 115 9.38 -2.37 7.32
C LEU A 115 9.64 -1.26 8.35
N CYS A 116 9.59 -1.58 9.65
CA CYS A 116 9.95 -0.62 10.70
C CYS A 116 11.40 -0.11 10.59
N ASN A 117 12.34 -0.98 10.23
CA ASN A 117 13.75 -0.57 10.05
C ASN A 117 13.94 0.34 8.84
N LYS A 118 13.13 0.17 7.78
CA LYS A 118 13.22 0.98 6.56
C LYS A 118 12.45 2.29 6.65
N TYR A 119 11.22 2.23 7.15
CA TYR A 119 10.25 3.33 7.05
C TYR A 119 9.85 3.90 8.41
N GLY A 120 10.49 3.45 9.49
CA GLY A 120 10.13 3.87 10.85
C GLY A 120 8.91 3.12 11.41
N GLN A 121 8.46 3.57 12.58
CA GLN A 121 7.29 2.97 13.22
C GLN A 121 6.00 3.33 12.47
N PRO A 122 5.01 2.41 12.39
CA PRO A 122 3.73 2.71 11.76
C PRO A 122 2.97 3.76 12.57
N GLN A 123 2.20 4.60 11.90
CA GLN A 123 1.33 5.60 12.52
C GLN A 123 0.11 4.96 13.20
N SER A 124 -0.31 3.78 12.73
CA SER A 124 -1.40 3.00 13.36
C SER A 124 -1.02 1.53 13.39
N LEU A 125 -1.28 0.92 14.53
CA LEU A 125 -1.04 -0.51 14.76
C LEU A 125 -2.22 -1.10 15.51
N ASP A 126 -2.84 -2.11 14.92
CA ASP A 126 -3.89 -2.92 15.53
C ASP A 126 -3.56 -4.43 15.40
N PRO A 127 -4.32 -5.35 16.04
CA PRO A 127 -4.02 -6.78 15.98
C PRO A 127 -4.04 -7.41 14.58
N GLN A 128 -4.65 -6.76 13.59
CA GLN A 128 -4.81 -7.25 12.21
C GLN A 128 -3.88 -6.57 11.23
N LYS A 129 -3.48 -5.31 11.50
CA LYS A 129 -2.68 -4.54 10.55
C LYS A 129 -1.81 -3.47 11.19
N ALA A 130 -0.74 -3.13 10.48
CA ALA A 130 0.12 -1.97 10.70
C ALA A 130 0.01 -1.03 9.50
N VAL A 131 -0.04 0.29 9.73
CA VAL A 131 -0.26 1.29 8.69
C VAL A 131 0.81 2.37 8.75
N TRP A 132 1.48 2.58 7.63
CA TRP A 132 2.37 3.72 7.36
C TRP A 132 1.66 4.62 6.34
N LYS A 133 1.64 5.92 6.60
CA LYS A 133 0.94 6.87 5.73
C LYS A 133 1.81 8.10 5.49
N SER A 134 1.88 8.53 4.22
CA SER A 134 2.34 9.85 3.79
C SER A 134 1.17 10.65 3.23
N ASP A 135 1.44 11.82 2.69
CA ASP A 135 0.41 12.62 2.01
C ASP A 135 -0.13 11.91 0.75
N GLU A 136 0.73 11.23 0.02
CA GLU A 136 0.41 10.60 -1.27
C GLU A 136 0.04 9.13 -1.15
N ILE A 137 0.69 8.39 -0.25
CA ILE A 137 0.65 6.92 -0.20
C ILE A 137 0.29 6.42 1.18
N THR A 138 -0.52 5.38 1.23
CA THR A 138 -0.72 4.54 2.41
C THR A 138 -0.16 3.15 2.13
N MET A 139 0.78 2.70 2.96
CA MET A 139 1.27 1.32 2.98
C MET A 139 0.69 0.59 4.20
N GLN A 140 0.16 -0.62 3.99
CA GLN A 140 -0.42 -1.44 5.05
C GLN A 140 0.21 -2.82 5.03
N LEU A 141 0.60 -3.32 6.21
CA LEU A 141 0.94 -4.72 6.43
C LEU A 141 -0.23 -5.39 7.15
N GLU A 142 -0.89 -6.32 6.49
CA GLU A 142 -2.11 -6.98 6.98
C GLU A 142 -1.90 -8.47 7.23
N LYS A 143 -2.61 -9.03 8.20
CA LYS A 143 -2.65 -10.48 8.42
C LYS A 143 -3.59 -11.17 7.41
N PRO A 144 -3.33 -12.43 7.01
CA PRO A 144 -2.24 -13.29 7.51
C PRO A 144 -0.84 -12.82 7.09
N LEU A 145 -0.59 -12.36 5.88
CA LEU A 145 0.67 -11.77 5.43
C LEU A 145 0.50 -11.13 4.06
N SER A 146 0.09 -9.88 4.03
CA SER A 146 0.02 -9.09 2.79
C SER A 146 0.52 -7.67 2.99
N VAL A 147 1.15 -7.11 1.96
CA VAL A 147 1.49 -5.69 1.90
C VAL A 147 0.62 -5.03 0.85
N LYS A 148 -0.02 -3.93 1.22
CA LYS A 148 -0.88 -3.15 0.34
C LYS A 148 -0.32 -1.74 0.20
N TYR A 149 -0.24 -1.26 -1.05
CA TYR A 149 0.11 0.12 -1.39
C TYR A 149 -1.12 0.78 -1.98
N ILE A 150 -1.43 1.98 -1.56
CA ILE A 150 -2.67 2.69 -1.90
C ILE A 150 -2.32 4.12 -2.28
N ALA A 151 -2.72 4.58 -3.46
CA ALA A 151 -2.70 5.99 -3.84
C ALA A 151 -3.84 6.71 -3.11
N ASN A 152 -3.51 7.60 -2.18
CA ASN A 152 -4.47 8.21 -1.27
C ASN A 152 -5.54 9.01 -2.04
N GLU A 153 -5.13 9.83 -3.00
CA GLU A 153 -6.03 10.70 -3.77
C GLU A 153 -7.15 9.91 -4.45
N THR A 154 -6.78 8.94 -5.29
CA THR A 154 -7.74 8.11 -6.03
C THR A 154 -8.62 7.29 -5.09
N PHE A 155 -8.02 6.72 -4.04
CA PHE A 155 -8.76 5.91 -3.06
C PHE A 155 -9.79 6.76 -2.29
N ASP A 156 -9.41 7.94 -1.79
CA ASP A 156 -10.29 8.81 -1.03
C ASP A 156 -11.40 9.40 -1.91
N MET A 157 -11.10 9.71 -3.18
CA MET A 157 -12.10 10.11 -4.17
C MET A 157 -13.16 9.02 -4.37
N LEU A 158 -12.74 7.77 -4.62
CA LEU A 158 -13.65 6.64 -4.84
C LEU A 158 -14.46 6.31 -3.59
N LYS A 159 -13.85 6.37 -2.41
CA LYS A 159 -14.54 6.17 -1.14
C LYS A 159 -15.60 7.23 -0.89
N THR A 160 -15.31 8.48 -1.21
CA THR A 160 -16.26 9.59 -1.09
C THR A 160 -17.44 9.41 -2.04
N ALA A 161 -17.18 9.06 -3.32
CA ALA A 161 -18.23 8.78 -4.30
C ALA A 161 -19.15 7.65 -3.85
N ALA A 162 -18.60 6.53 -3.38
CA ALA A 162 -19.37 5.40 -2.85
C ALA A 162 -20.22 5.78 -1.60
N THR A 163 -19.70 6.67 -0.76
CA THR A 163 -20.44 7.16 0.41
C THR A 163 -21.62 8.03 0.00
N ILE A 164 -21.46 8.89 -1.00
CA ILE A 164 -22.52 9.73 -1.55
C ILE A 164 -23.60 8.85 -2.18
N GLU A 165 -23.23 7.89 -3.01
CA GLU A 165 -24.18 6.97 -3.67
C GLU A 165 -25.02 6.22 -2.63
N LYS A 166 -24.39 5.64 -1.61
CA LYS A 166 -25.08 4.97 -0.50
C LYS A 166 -26.07 5.89 0.24
N SER A 167 -25.67 7.14 0.48
CA SER A 167 -26.54 8.14 1.12
C SER A 167 -27.78 8.49 0.26
N TRP A 168 -27.65 8.50 -1.08
CA TRP A 168 -28.77 8.69 -1.98
C TRP A 168 -29.71 7.49 -2.01
N GLU A 169 -29.18 6.27 -1.98
CA GLU A 169 -29.97 5.04 -1.91
C GLU A 169 -30.79 4.98 -0.61
N GLU A 170 -30.16 5.30 0.54
CA GLU A 170 -30.85 5.35 1.83
C GLU A 170 -31.98 6.39 1.85
N LYS A 171 -31.78 7.58 1.28
CA LYS A 171 -32.82 8.62 1.15
C LYS A 171 -33.96 8.16 0.25
N ASN A 172 -33.65 7.57 -0.90
CA ASN A 172 -34.66 7.07 -1.83
C ASN A 172 -35.49 5.96 -1.19
N GLN A 173 -34.84 5.07 -0.44
CA GLN A 173 -35.54 4.02 0.31
C GLN A 173 -36.46 4.61 1.38
N GLN A 174 -36.00 5.60 2.13
CA GLN A 174 -36.80 6.26 3.15
C GLN A 174 -38.00 6.97 2.52
N SER A 175 -37.80 7.74 1.45
CA SER A 175 -38.92 8.39 0.72
C SER A 175 -39.94 7.39 0.20
N PHE A 176 -39.48 6.24 -0.33
CA PHE A 176 -40.38 5.19 -0.77
C PHE A 176 -41.23 4.60 0.37
N LEU A 177 -40.62 4.40 1.56
CA LEU A 177 -41.31 3.86 2.72
C LEU A 177 -42.31 4.86 3.35
N GLU A 178 -42.08 6.18 3.19
CA GLU A 178 -42.98 7.22 3.66
C GLU A 178 -44.29 7.32 2.84
N GLU A 179 -44.36 6.67 1.67
CA GLU A 179 -45.57 6.62 0.83
C GLU A 179 -46.59 5.54 1.28
N PHE A 180 -46.19 4.68 2.24
CA PHE A 180 -47.05 3.63 2.80
C PHE A 180 -47.60 4.00 4.20
#